data_122596088c80d487da3f4521709ad8c3
#
_entry.id   122596088c80d487da3f4521709ad8c3
#
_cell.length_a   1.000
_cell.length_b   1.000
_cell.length_c   1.000
_cell.angle_alpha   90.00
_cell.angle_beta   90.00
_cell.angle_gamma   90.00
#
_symmetry.space_group_name_H-M   'P 1'
#
loop_
_entity.id
_entity.type
_entity.pdbx_description
1 polymer ?
#
loop_
_entity_poly.entity_id
_entity_poly.type
_entity_poly.pdbx_seq_one_letter_code
_entity_poly.pdbx_strand_id
1 'polypeptide(L)'
;AFRAMIRAGWAQEDPLFRRVFTNMFIPDATEQQMGWYDELQRMSTSTDNAVASRLARQEVDVTDALPAITAPALVLHARQDAAVPFENAVQSAGLIPRARLVPLESRNHILLADEPAWPVFVEEVRRFVSGSSAVATDAVTTLSRREREILELAAGGLPNGAIAERLVRVFP
;
A
#
# COMPACT_ATOMS: atom_id res chain seq x y z
N ALA A 1 12.29 -18.96 -10.24
CA ALA A 1 12.90 -19.01 -8.90
C ALA A 1 11.88 -18.66 -7.80
N PHE A 2 11.29 -17.46 -7.74
CA PHE A 2 10.38 -17.01 -6.66
C PHE A 2 9.17 -17.93 -6.42
N ARG A 3 8.51 -18.44 -7.48
CA ARG A 3 7.38 -19.36 -7.32
C ARG A 3 7.74 -20.65 -6.58
N ALA A 4 8.91 -21.20 -6.83
CA ALA A 4 9.40 -22.39 -6.13
C ALA A 4 9.67 -22.09 -4.65
N MET A 5 10.24 -20.92 -4.35
CA MET A 5 10.50 -20.47 -2.97
C MET A 5 9.18 -20.28 -2.20
N ILE A 6 8.17 -19.63 -2.78
CA ILE A 6 6.87 -19.47 -2.17
C ILE A 6 6.27 -20.84 -1.85
N ARG A 7 6.28 -21.77 -2.80
CA ARG A 7 5.73 -23.12 -2.59
C ARG A 7 6.45 -23.91 -1.51
N ALA A 8 7.77 -23.77 -1.43
CA ALA A 8 8.57 -24.51 -0.46
C ALA A 8 8.47 -23.97 0.95
N GLY A 9 8.30 -22.66 1.13
CA GLY A 9 8.53 -22.05 2.44
C GLY A 9 7.49 -21.07 2.95
N TRP A 10 6.44 -20.73 2.17
CA TRP A 10 5.49 -19.68 2.60
C TRP A 10 4.78 -20.00 3.92
N ALA A 11 4.26 -21.22 4.06
CA ALA A 11 3.51 -21.67 5.23
C ALA A 11 4.39 -22.25 6.35
N GLN A 12 5.70 -22.40 6.14
CA GLN A 12 6.58 -22.98 7.15
C GLN A 12 6.69 -22.06 8.37
N GLU A 13 6.91 -22.64 9.57
CA GLU A 13 7.20 -21.85 10.78
C GLU A 13 8.50 -21.10 10.65
N ASP A 14 9.57 -21.77 10.15
CA ASP A 14 10.84 -21.14 9.84
C ASP A 14 10.67 -20.06 8.77
N PRO A 15 11.02 -18.79 9.05
CA PRO A 15 10.84 -17.68 8.11
C PRO A 15 11.87 -17.62 6.98
N LEU A 16 12.82 -18.55 6.88
CA LEU A 16 13.96 -18.49 5.97
C LEU A 16 13.60 -18.05 4.54
N PHE A 17 12.56 -18.65 3.97
CA PHE A 17 12.11 -18.32 2.62
C PHE A 17 11.34 -17.00 2.55
N ARG A 18 10.55 -16.68 3.57
CA ARG A 18 9.82 -15.40 3.64
C ARG A 18 10.76 -14.24 3.88
N ARG A 19 11.85 -14.43 4.63
CA ARG A 19 12.89 -13.44 4.90
C ARG A 19 13.48 -12.83 3.63
N VAL A 20 13.51 -13.57 2.52
CA VAL A 20 13.92 -13.03 1.22
C VAL A 20 12.97 -11.91 0.76
N PHE A 21 11.66 -12.08 0.93
CA PHE A 21 10.68 -11.04 0.62
C PHE A 21 10.73 -9.91 1.64
N THR A 22 10.87 -10.23 2.92
CA THR A 22 11.04 -9.24 3.98
C THR A 22 12.22 -8.31 3.68
N ASN A 23 13.38 -8.85 3.31
CA ASN A 23 14.54 -8.06 2.92
C ASN A 23 14.35 -7.24 1.63
N MET A 24 13.42 -7.61 0.76
CA MET A 24 13.05 -6.77 -0.39
C MET A 24 12.15 -5.61 0.02
N PHE A 25 11.25 -5.83 0.98
CA PHE A 25 10.25 -4.83 1.35
C PHE A 25 10.70 -3.89 2.46
N ILE A 26 11.48 -4.38 3.43
CA ILE A 26 11.95 -3.62 4.58
C ILE A 26 13.43 -3.94 4.91
N PRO A 27 14.38 -3.68 3.97
CA PRO A 27 15.79 -4.05 4.14
C PRO A 27 16.48 -3.40 5.33
N ASP A 28 16.02 -2.23 5.76
CA ASP A 28 16.60 -1.46 6.86
C ASP A 28 15.88 -1.68 8.21
N ALA A 29 14.98 -2.67 8.27
CA ALA A 29 14.26 -3.01 9.49
C ALA A 29 15.15 -3.70 10.53
N THR A 30 14.80 -3.54 11.80
CA THR A 30 15.37 -4.35 12.89
C THR A 30 14.94 -5.80 12.78
N GLU A 31 15.68 -6.72 13.41
CA GLU A 31 15.31 -8.14 13.46
C GLU A 31 13.90 -8.37 14.04
N GLN A 32 13.48 -7.57 15.00
CA GLN A 32 12.13 -7.64 15.56
C GLN A 32 11.07 -7.25 14.54
N GLN A 33 11.28 -6.17 13.78
CA GLN A 33 10.38 -5.72 12.72
C GLN A 33 10.34 -6.74 11.58
N MET A 34 11.49 -7.29 11.19
CA MET A 34 11.56 -8.34 10.17
C MET A 34 10.81 -9.61 10.61
N GLY A 35 10.98 -10.04 11.86
CA GLY A 35 10.26 -11.20 12.40
C GLY A 35 8.75 -10.99 12.43
N TRP A 36 8.30 -9.80 12.81
CA TRP A 36 6.89 -9.43 12.74
C TRP A 36 6.36 -9.46 11.30
N TYR A 37 7.11 -8.93 10.34
CA TYR A 37 6.71 -8.91 8.93
C TYR A 37 6.70 -10.31 8.30
N ASP A 38 7.66 -11.18 8.67
CA ASP A 38 7.67 -12.59 8.27
C ASP A 38 6.40 -13.31 8.71
N GLU A 39 5.97 -13.06 9.95
CA GLU A 39 4.74 -13.66 10.49
C GLU A 39 3.49 -13.06 9.85
N LEU A 40 3.46 -11.75 9.62
CA LEU A 40 2.38 -11.09 8.89
C LEU A 40 2.20 -11.72 7.50
N GLN A 41 3.28 -11.96 6.76
CA GLN A 41 3.23 -12.63 5.46
C GLN A 41 2.62 -14.03 5.57
N ARG A 42 3.02 -14.81 6.58
CA ARG A 42 2.53 -16.17 6.80
C ARG A 42 1.02 -16.19 7.09
N MET A 43 0.56 -15.27 7.91
CA MET A 43 -0.84 -15.19 8.34
C MET A 43 -1.76 -14.53 7.31
N SER A 44 -1.24 -13.69 6.43
CA SER A 44 -2.05 -12.87 5.52
C SER A 44 -2.68 -13.67 4.39
N THR A 45 -2.05 -14.78 3.96
CA THR A 45 -2.52 -15.53 2.81
C THR A 45 -1.97 -16.96 2.76
N SER A 46 -2.68 -17.85 2.08
CA SER A 46 -2.20 -19.21 1.82
C SER A 46 -1.08 -19.24 0.78
N THR A 47 -0.32 -20.32 0.75
CA THR A 47 0.73 -20.56 -0.26
C THR A 47 0.20 -20.45 -1.69
N ASP A 48 -0.96 -21.01 -1.97
CA ASP A 48 -1.55 -21.00 -3.32
C ASP A 48 -1.96 -19.57 -3.72
N ASN A 49 -2.56 -18.82 -2.81
CA ASN A 49 -2.93 -17.43 -3.06
C ASN A 49 -1.68 -16.53 -3.22
N ALA A 50 -0.62 -16.76 -2.45
CA ALA A 50 0.64 -16.04 -2.62
C ALA A 50 1.24 -16.28 -4.01
N VAL A 51 1.21 -17.53 -4.51
CA VAL A 51 1.64 -17.87 -5.87
C VAL A 51 0.73 -17.21 -6.92
N ALA A 52 -0.59 -17.33 -6.77
CA ALA A 52 -1.56 -16.78 -7.71
C ALA A 52 -1.45 -15.24 -7.79
N SER A 53 -1.36 -14.57 -6.65
CA SER A 53 -1.19 -13.11 -6.57
C SER A 53 0.12 -12.66 -7.24
N ARG A 54 1.21 -13.43 -7.07
CA ARG A 54 2.49 -13.13 -7.74
C ARG A 54 2.39 -13.24 -9.26
N LEU A 55 1.70 -14.27 -9.76
CA LEU A 55 1.49 -14.47 -11.20
C LEU A 55 0.61 -13.36 -11.79
N ALA A 56 -0.53 -13.08 -11.14
CA ALA A 56 -1.45 -12.04 -11.59
C ALA A 56 -0.76 -10.67 -11.71
N ARG A 57 0.07 -10.30 -10.73
CA ARG A 57 0.82 -9.03 -10.78
C ARG A 57 1.83 -8.92 -11.93
N GLN A 58 2.31 -10.04 -12.46
CA GLN A 58 3.24 -10.02 -13.61
C GLN A 58 2.53 -9.70 -14.94
N GLU A 59 1.22 -9.88 -14.99
CA GLU A 59 0.39 -9.64 -16.18
C GLU A 59 -0.30 -8.27 -16.16
N VAL A 60 -0.22 -7.56 -15.03
CA VAL A 60 -0.84 -6.22 -14.90
C VAL A 60 0.02 -5.18 -15.59
N ASP A 61 -0.54 -4.56 -16.61
CA ASP A 61 -0.04 -3.33 -17.22
C ASP A 61 -1.19 -2.30 -17.27
N VAL A 62 -1.01 -1.18 -16.61
CA VAL A 62 -1.99 -0.09 -16.54
C VAL A 62 -1.49 1.18 -17.24
N THR A 63 -0.39 1.11 -17.97
CA THR A 63 0.29 2.25 -18.58
C THR A 63 -0.67 3.08 -19.43
N ASP A 64 -1.50 2.43 -20.25
CA ASP A 64 -2.47 3.09 -21.12
C ASP A 64 -3.63 3.76 -20.37
N ALA A 65 -3.88 3.36 -19.12
CA ALA A 65 -4.95 3.92 -18.30
C ALA A 65 -4.51 5.17 -17.50
N LEU A 66 -3.21 5.34 -17.26
CA LEU A 66 -2.69 6.44 -16.44
C LEU A 66 -3.03 7.83 -16.98
N PRO A 67 -2.98 8.10 -18.30
CA PRO A 67 -3.37 9.41 -18.85
C PRO A 67 -4.84 9.77 -18.65
N ALA A 68 -5.70 8.79 -18.40
CA ALA A 68 -7.13 9.02 -18.16
C ALA A 68 -7.45 9.40 -16.70
N ILE A 69 -6.49 9.38 -15.80
CA ILE A 69 -6.67 9.77 -14.40
C ILE A 69 -6.84 11.30 -14.33
N THR A 70 -8.04 11.75 -14.02
CA THR A 70 -8.37 13.19 -13.89
C THR A 70 -8.23 13.71 -12.46
N ALA A 71 -8.25 12.83 -11.46
CA ALA A 71 -8.06 13.20 -10.07
C ALA A 71 -6.63 13.69 -9.82
N PRO A 72 -6.42 14.63 -8.89
CA PRO A 72 -5.08 14.90 -8.36
C PRO A 72 -4.46 13.63 -7.82
N ALA A 73 -3.18 13.40 -8.10
CA ALA A 73 -2.46 12.22 -7.64
C ALA A 73 -1.17 12.60 -6.93
N LEU A 74 -0.88 11.96 -5.80
CA LEU A 74 0.39 12.05 -5.10
C LEU A 74 1.09 10.71 -5.21
N VAL A 75 2.25 10.69 -5.85
CA VAL A 75 3.12 9.52 -5.95
C VAL A 75 4.26 9.70 -4.96
N LEU A 76 4.33 8.81 -3.98
CA LEU A 76 5.40 8.76 -2.98
C LEU A 76 6.18 7.48 -3.19
N HIS A 77 7.50 7.56 -3.34
CA HIS A 77 8.31 6.38 -3.62
C HIS A 77 9.72 6.50 -3.03
N ALA A 78 10.21 5.44 -2.45
CA ALA A 78 11.57 5.38 -1.94
C ALA A 78 12.59 5.37 -3.09
N ARG A 79 13.63 6.21 -3.01
CA ARG A 79 14.64 6.33 -4.06
C ARG A 79 15.45 5.05 -4.28
N GLN A 80 15.67 4.30 -3.21
CA GLN A 80 16.50 3.10 -3.22
C GLN A 80 15.68 1.83 -2.98
N ASP A 81 14.39 1.88 -3.35
CA ASP A 81 13.47 0.75 -3.21
C ASP A 81 14.00 -0.49 -3.92
N ALA A 82 14.19 -1.57 -3.16
CA ALA A 82 14.72 -2.83 -3.68
C ALA A 82 13.63 -3.72 -4.33
N ALA A 83 12.36 -3.44 -4.07
CA ALA A 83 11.23 -4.22 -4.58
C ALA A 83 10.70 -3.68 -5.91
N VAL A 84 10.64 -2.34 -6.04
CA VAL A 84 10.13 -1.64 -7.23
C VAL A 84 11.09 -0.50 -7.59
N PRO A 85 11.66 -0.48 -8.80
CA PRO A 85 12.57 0.59 -9.23
C PRO A 85 11.92 1.97 -9.19
N PHE A 86 12.66 2.98 -8.73
CA PHE A 86 12.18 4.37 -8.64
C PHE A 86 11.73 4.93 -10.00
N GLU A 87 12.34 4.47 -11.07
CA GLU A 87 12.01 4.83 -12.46
C GLU A 87 10.54 4.55 -12.80
N ASN A 88 9.95 3.51 -12.21
CA ASN A 88 8.53 3.20 -12.41
C ASN A 88 7.62 4.29 -11.82
N ALA A 89 8.01 4.86 -10.67
CA ALA A 89 7.28 5.98 -10.08
C ALA A 89 7.43 7.26 -10.92
N VAL A 90 8.62 7.51 -11.47
CA VAL A 90 8.88 8.63 -12.38
C VAL A 90 8.02 8.51 -13.64
N GLN A 91 7.99 7.31 -14.25
CA GLN A 91 7.17 7.05 -15.43
C GLN A 91 5.69 7.21 -15.13
N SER A 92 5.19 6.62 -14.06
CA SER A 92 3.78 6.70 -13.68
C SER A 92 3.35 8.15 -13.40
N ALA A 93 4.16 8.89 -12.65
CA ALA A 93 3.88 10.30 -12.36
C ALA A 93 3.92 11.18 -13.63
N GLY A 94 4.79 10.85 -14.58
CA GLY A 94 4.88 11.56 -15.87
C GLY A 94 3.69 11.31 -16.77
N LEU A 95 2.99 10.18 -16.65
CA LEU A 95 1.83 9.82 -17.46
C LEU A 95 0.50 10.34 -16.87
N ILE A 96 0.43 10.57 -15.56
CA ILE A 96 -0.78 11.08 -14.91
C ILE A 96 -0.80 12.61 -14.97
N PRO A 97 -1.78 13.25 -15.64
CA PRO A 97 -1.77 14.69 -15.92
C PRO A 97 -1.68 15.61 -14.70
N ARG A 98 -2.19 15.16 -13.55
CA ARG A 98 -2.24 15.92 -12.29
C ARG A 98 -1.48 15.24 -11.17
N ALA A 99 -0.40 14.51 -11.51
CA ALA A 99 0.44 13.87 -10.52
C ALA A 99 1.54 14.80 -9.99
N ARG A 100 1.86 14.60 -8.73
CA ARG A 100 3.07 15.13 -8.08
C ARG A 100 3.88 13.96 -7.53
N LEU A 101 5.13 13.85 -7.93
CA LEU A 101 6.06 12.86 -7.41
C LEU A 101 6.86 13.45 -6.24
N VAL A 102 6.90 12.74 -5.14
CA VAL A 102 7.76 13.05 -3.99
C VAL A 102 8.68 11.85 -3.73
N PRO A 103 9.97 12.00 -4.02
CA PRO A 103 10.95 10.98 -3.68
C PRO A 103 11.21 10.98 -2.17
N LEU A 104 11.29 9.79 -1.60
CA LEU A 104 11.59 9.57 -0.19
C LEU A 104 12.99 8.99 -0.04
N GLU A 105 13.77 9.52 0.87
CA GLU A 105 15.12 9.02 1.16
C GLU A 105 15.03 7.78 2.04
N SER A 106 14.75 6.66 1.41
CA SER A 106 14.59 5.34 2.03
C SER A 106 14.99 4.24 1.05
N ARG A 107 15.33 3.06 1.60
CA ARG A 107 15.50 1.80 0.90
C ARG A 107 14.29 0.88 1.09
N ASN A 108 13.44 1.20 2.07
CA ASN A 108 12.28 0.40 2.39
C ASN A 108 11.15 0.66 1.39
N HIS A 109 10.61 -0.40 0.80
CA HIS A 109 9.38 -0.34 0.00
C HIS A 109 8.17 -0.02 0.88
N ILE A 110 8.16 -0.57 2.09
CA ILE A 110 7.18 -0.27 3.13
C ILE A 110 7.90 0.56 4.19
N LEU A 111 7.52 1.84 4.29
CA LEU A 111 8.14 2.75 5.24
C LEU A 111 7.92 2.30 6.69
N LEU A 112 8.96 2.45 7.48
CA LEU A 112 8.93 2.20 8.91
C LEU A 112 8.72 3.52 9.67
N ALA A 113 7.99 3.46 10.78
CA ALA A 113 7.62 4.64 11.55
C ALA A 113 8.82 5.37 12.20
N ASP A 114 9.93 4.67 12.38
CA ASP A 114 11.17 5.14 12.99
C ASP A 114 12.24 5.60 11.99
N GLU A 115 11.96 5.51 10.67
CA GLU A 115 12.91 5.98 9.66
C GLU A 115 12.75 7.48 9.32
N PRO A 116 13.82 8.18 8.87
CA PRO A 116 13.77 9.60 8.55
C PRO A 116 12.75 9.98 7.46
N ALA A 117 12.42 9.07 6.56
CA ALA A 117 11.46 9.30 5.49
C ALA A 117 10.00 9.34 5.99
N TRP A 118 9.70 8.73 7.15
CA TRP A 118 8.35 8.65 7.69
C TRP A 118 7.69 10.01 7.95
N PRO A 119 8.30 10.97 8.67
CA PRO A 119 7.71 12.29 8.87
C PRO A 119 7.49 13.04 7.55
N VAL A 120 8.37 12.87 6.56
CA VAL A 120 8.20 13.47 5.22
C VAL A 120 6.96 12.88 4.54
N PHE A 121 6.82 11.57 4.56
CA PHE A 121 5.64 10.88 4.03
C PHE A 121 4.34 11.40 4.66
N VAL A 122 4.29 11.46 5.99
CA VAL A 122 3.10 11.90 6.73
C VAL A 122 2.75 13.35 6.39
N GLU A 123 3.74 14.24 6.34
CA GLU A 123 3.52 15.64 6.02
C GLU A 123 3.05 15.85 4.58
N GLU A 124 3.63 15.13 3.61
CA GLU A 124 3.22 15.22 2.21
C GLU A 124 1.79 14.70 1.98
N VAL A 125 1.42 13.61 2.66
CA VAL A 125 0.05 13.10 2.62
C VAL A 125 -0.93 14.09 3.27
N ARG A 126 -0.60 14.64 4.44
CA ARG A 126 -1.43 15.65 5.11
C ARG A 126 -1.65 16.88 4.23
N ARG A 127 -0.57 17.40 3.63
CA ARG A 127 -0.62 18.56 2.73
C ARG A 127 -1.47 18.28 1.50
N PHE A 128 -1.32 17.10 0.93
CA PHE A 128 -2.09 16.67 -0.23
C PHE A 128 -3.58 16.58 0.08
N VAL A 129 -3.96 15.93 1.18
CA VAL A 129 -5.35 15.79 1.60
C VAL A 129 -5.95 17.14 1.99
N SER A 130 -5.22 17.99 2.71
CA SER A 130 -5.68 19.32 3.11
C SER A 130 -5.81 20.27 1.91
N GLY A 131 -4.89 20.21 0.95
CA GLY A 131 -4.97 21.00 -0.30
C GLY A 131 -6.07 20.51 -1.23
N SER A 132 -6.40 19.24 -1.19
CA SER A 132 -7.54 18.63 -1.89
C SER A 132 -8.89 18.94 -1.20
N SER A 133 -8.86 19.44 0.04
CA SER A 133 -10.10 19.71 0.81
C SER A 133 -11.00 20.78 0.16
N ALA A 134 -10.42 21.69 -0.65
CA ALA A 134 -11.23 22.62 -1.46
C ALA A 134 -12.00 21.91 -2.61
N VAL A 135 -11.49 20.74 -3.06
CA VAL A 135 -12.13 19.87 -4.05
C VAL A 135 -12.93 18.75 -3.39
N ALA A 136 -12.54 18.36 -2.17
CA ALA A 136 -13.19 17.28 -1.39
C ALA A 136 -14.56 17.68 -0.85
N THR A 137 -14.86 18.98 -0.72
CA THR A 137 -16.22 19.42 -0.32
C THR A 137 -17.24 19.02 -1.38
N ASP A 138 -16.88 19.06 -2.67
CA ASP A 138 -17.76 18.60 -3.74
C ASP A 138 -17.80 17.05 -3.84
N ALA A 139 -16.69 16.37 -3.55
CA ALA A 139 -16.63 14.90 -3.56
C ALA A 139 -17.41 14.27 -2.39
N VAL A 140 -17.35 14.87 -1.20
CA VAL A 140 -18.13 14.41 -0.04
C VAL A 140 -19.63 14.64 -0.24
N THR A 141 -20.03 15.67 -1.01
CA THR A 141 -21.43 15.92 -1.39
C THR A 141 -21.96 14.89 -2.39
N THR A 142 -21.09 14.24 -3.16
CA THR A 142 -21.46 13.18 -4.12
C THR A 142 -21.47 11.77 -3.53
N LEU A 143 -20.95 11.60 -2.33
CA LEU A 143 -20.97 10.29 -1.63
C LEU A 143 -22.40 9.89 -1.28
N SER A 144 -22.72 8.65 -1.55
CA SER A 144 -23.94 8.01 -1.06
C SER A 144 -23.96 8.03 0.48
N ARG A 145 -25.15 7.95 1.07
CA ARG A 145 -25.31 7.86 2.52
C ARG A 145 -24.43 6.75 3.13
N ARG A 146 -24.30 5.62 2.41
CA ARG A 146 -23.55 4.45 2.86
C ARG A 146 -22.04 4.69 2.85
N GLU A 147 -21.52 5.31 1.79
CA GLU A 147 -20.10 5.65 1.69
C GLU A 147 -19.68 6.65 2.77
N ARG A 148 -20.56 7.61 3.08
CA ARG A 148 -20.32 8.58 4.15
C ARG A 148 -20.26 7.90 5.52
N GLU A 149 -21.21 7.01 5.82
CA GLU A 149 -21.25 6.23 7.06
C GLU A 149 -19.97 5.38 7.24
N ILE A 150 -19.50 4.74 6.16
CA ILE A 150 -18.24 3.99 6.17
C ILE A 150 -17.05 4.90 6.50
N LEU A 151 -16.98 6.08 5.86
CA LEU A 151 -15.92 7.05 6.11
C LEU A 151 -15.92 7.57 7.54
N GLU A 152 -17.10 7.88 8.11
CA GLU A 152 -17.23 8.34 9.49
C GLU A 152 -16.76 7.27 10.50
N LEU A 153 -17.11 6.00 10.27
CA LEU A 153 -16.68 4.90 11.12
C LEU A 153 -15.16 4.64 11.00
N ALA A 154 -14.61 4.71 9.79
CA ALA A 154 -13.17 4.59 9.55
C ALA A 154 -12.38 5.75 10.15
N ALA A 155 -12.88 6.99 10.00
CA ALA A 155 -12.28 8.18 10.60
C ALA A 155 -12.33 8.15 12.15
N GLY A 156 -13.33 7.47 12.71
CA GLY A 156 -13.46 7.18 14.14
C GLY A 156 -12.50 6.07 14.64
N GLY A 157 -11.67 5.51 13.75
CA GLY A 157 -10.67 4.49 14.10
C GLY A 157 -11.22 3.07 14.28
N LEU A 158 -12.44 2.79 13.80
CA LEU A 158 -12.97 1.43 13.86
C LEU A 158 -12.23 0.51 12.88
N PRO A 159 -11.82 -0.70 13.31
CA PRO A 159 -11.25 -1.69 12.41
C PRO A 159 -12.30 -2.19 11.40
N ASN A 160 -11.85 -2.58 10.21
CA ASN A 160 -12.72 -2.97 9.09
C ASN A 160 -13.74 -4.05 9.44
N GLY A 161 -13.38 -5.03 10.29
CA GLY A 161 -14.30 -6.06 10.77
C GLY A 161 -15.47 -5.48 11.58
N ALA A 162 -15.20 -4.55 12.50
CA ALA A 162 -16.22 -3.87 13.30
C ALA A 162 -17.09 -2.95 12.43
N ILE A 163 -16.52 -2.32 11.41
CA ILE A 163 -17.27 -1.54 10.41
C ILE A 163 -18.24 -2.47 9.67
N ALA A 164 -17.77 -3.61 9.17
CA ALA A 164 -18.59 -4.58 8.46
C ALA A 164 -19.77 -5.09 9.32
N GLU A 165 -19.51 -5.47 10.57
CA GLU A 165 -20.54 -5.93 11.51
C GLU A 165 -21.60 -4.86 11.79
N ARG A 166 -21.17 -3.61 11.96
CA ARG A 166 -22.08 -2.49 12.24
C ARG A 166 -22.96 -2.18 11.03
N LEU A 167 -22.41 -2.35 9.84
CA LEU A 167 -23.09 -2.09 8.59
C LEU A 167 -24.10 -3.19 8.23
N VAL A 168 -23.87 -4.43 8.65
CA VAL A 168 -24.82 -5.56 8.46
C VAL A 168 -26.00 -5.47 9.41
N ARG A 169 -25.83 -4.94 10.63
CA ARG A 169 -26.90 -4.81 11.64
C ARG A 169 -27.96 -3.76 11.32
N VAL A 170 -27.72 -2.89 10.35
CA VAL A 170 -28.63 -1.76 10.02
C VAL A 170 -29.62 -2.13 8.92
N PHE A 171 -29.49 -3.33 8.30
CA PHE A 171 -30.46 -3.82 7.33
C PHE A 171 -30.82 -5.29 7.66
N PRO A 172 -32.05 -5.55 8.13
CA PRO A 172 -32.59 -6.89 8.20
C PRO A 172 -32.82 -7.49 6.79
#